data_cad3789712503d981ef76bb492967395
#
_entry.id   cad3789712503d981ef76bb492967395
#
_cell.length_a   1.000
_cell.length_b   1.000
_cell.length_c   1.000
_cell.angle_alpha   90.00
_cell.angle_beta   90.00
_cell.angle_gamma   90.00
#
_symmetry.space_group_name_H-M   'P 1'
#
loop_
_entity.id
_entity.type
_entity.pdbx_description
1 polymer ?
#
loop_
_entity_poly.entity_id
_entity_poly.type
_entity_poly.pdbx_seq_one_letter_code
_entity_poly.pdbx_strand_id
1 'polypeptide(L)'
;ASNRKDVARCYIRYRYLRGLVRESNTTDKTIFELLNGTNEYWNSENANKNAKVVTVQRDYIAGITSTDITRRFLLPKDIVEAHDAGIIHFHDADYFAQNALHNCELINLEDMLQNGTMINNILIEKPHRFLTAATIATQIITAVTSSSYGGATITLTALAPFVRSSYNKYYDKYKKRGMDDETCKKYAMEDTKKEIEDGVQTFNYQVNSMTNTNGQSPFLSVCMYLGETEEYKEELALIIEEFLKQRILGLKNEKGVYITQAFPKLLYVLEEDNIKEDSKYYYLTELAAKCTAKRLVPDYISEKIMKECKIDSTGVGRCYPCMGCRSFLTPYVDKDGNPKYY
;
A
#
# COMPACT_ATOMS: atom_id res chain seq x y z
N ALA A 1 25.50 47.33 -7.77
CA ALA A 1 24.92 46.26 -6.93
C ALA A 1 23.41 46.43 -6.74
N SER A 2 22.89 47.69 -6.62
CA SER A 2 21.43 47.95 -6.48
C SER A 2 20.61 47.54 -7.71
N ASN A 3 21.08 47.85 -8.92
CA ASN A 3 20.35 47.57 -10.15
C ASN A 3 20.14 46.06 -10.42
N ARG A 4 21.02 45.19 -9.90
CA ARG A 4 20.84 43.74 -10.04
C ARG A 4 19.71 43.19 -9.17
N LYS A 5 19.52 43.76 -7.96
CA LYS A 5 18.41 43.37 -7.08
C LYS A 5 17.07 43.79 -7.65
N ASP A 6 16.97 44.95 -8.25
CA ASP A 6 15.73 45.49 -8.80
C ASP A 6 15.36 44.72 -10.11
N VAL A 7 16.35 44.41 -10.93
CA VAL A 7 16.16 43.55 -12.13
C VAL A 7 15.71 42.16 -11.71
N ALA A 8 16.31 41.55 -10.67
CA ALA A 8 15.90 40.26 -10.17
C ALA A 8 14.46 40.28 -9.62
N ARG A 9 14.10 41.33 -8.84
CA ARG A 9 12.72 41.53 -8.35
C ARG A 9 11.72 41.71 -9.50
N CYS A 10 12.04 42.53 -10.50
CA CYS A 10 11.21 42.71 -11.67
C CYS A 10 11.04 41.41 -12.45
N TYR A 11 12.10 40.62 -12.61
CA TYR A 11 12.04 39.32 -13.30
C TYR A 11 11.21 38.28 -12.51
N ILE A 12 11.37 38.22 -11.20
CA ILE A 12 10.56 37.34 -10.33
C ILE A 12 9.09 37.76 -10.40
N ARG A 13 8.80 39.09 -10.31
CA ARG A 13 7.44 39.63 -10.43
C ARG A 13 6.85 39.40 -11.81
N TYR A 14 7.63 39.53 -12.87
CA TYR A 14 7.20 39.22 -14.26
C TYR A 14 6.87 37.72 -14.39
N ARG A 15 7.73 36.83 -13.88
CA ARG A 15 7.46 35.40 -13.91
C ARG A 15 6.21 35.02 -13.10
N TYR A 16 6.04 35.65 -11.95
CA TYR A 16 4.85 35.47 -11.12
C TYR A 16 3.58 35.93 -11.82
N LEU A 17 3.54 37.15 -12.35
CA LEU A 17 2.40 37.67 -13.10
C LEU A 17 2.13 36.86 -14.38
N ARG A 18 3.19 36.45 -15.06
CA ARG A 18 3.07 35.58 -16.24
C ARG A 18 2.58 34.18 -15.83
N GLY A 19 2.95 33.69 -14.65
CA GLY A 19 2.40 32.47 -14.07
C GLY A 19 0.91 32.60 -13.85
N LEU A 20 0.44 33.64 -13.13
CA LEU A 20 -0.97 33.90 -12.87
C LEU A 20 -1.81 34.03 -14.13
N VAL A 21 -1.31 34.78 -15.15
CA VAL A 21 -2.00 34.90 -16.46
C VAL A 21 -1.98 33.59 -17.23
N ARG A 22 -0.92 32.82 -17.11
CA ARG A 22 -0.86 31.47 -17.69
C ARG A 22 -1.78 30.52 -16.96
N GLU A 23 -1.88 30.59 -15.64
CA GLU A 23 -2.75 29.72 -14.83
C GLU A 23 -4.23 29.96 -15.14
N SER A 24 -4.70 31.21 -15.28
CA SER A 24 -6.08 31.47 -15.64
C SER A 24 -6.47 31.01 -17.06
N ASN A 25 -5.50 31.01 -18.00
CA ASN A 25 -5.68 30.47 -19.36
C ASN A 25 -5.14 29.04 -19.50
N THR A 26 -4.41 28.51 -18.49
CA THR A 26 -3.73 27.21 -18.56
C THR A 26 -4.60 26.08 -18.11
N THR A 27 -5.56 26.29 -17.20
CA THR A 27 -6.41 25.21 -16.71
C THR A 27 -7.20 24.62 -17.88
N ASP A 28 -7.91 25.45 -18.65
CA ASP A 28 -8.64 25.00 -19.83
C ASP A 28 -7.71 24.44 -20.91
N LYS A 29 -6.59 25.12 -21.17
CA LYS A 29 -5.59 24.66 -22.13
C LYS A 29 -5.00 23.32 -21.73
N THR A 30 -4.61 23.14 -20.47
CA THR A 30 -4.06 21.89 -19.95
C THR A 30 -5.06 20.74 -20.06
N ILE A 31 -6.35 21.03 -19.79
CA ILE A 31 -7.42 20.04 -19.95
C ILE A 31 -7.59 19.67 -21.44
N PHE A 32 -7.59 20.65 -22.36
CA PHE A 32 -7.67 20.38 -23.80
C PHE A 32 -6.47 19.57 -24.29
N GLU A 33 -5.27 19.90 -23.85
CA GLU A 33 -4.05 19.16 -24.20
C GLU A 33 -4.10 17.71 -23.68
N LEU A 34 -4.64 17.49 -22.46
CA LEU A 34 -4.88 16.16 -21.92
C LEU A 34 -5.86 15.38 -22.80
N LEU A 35 -7.01 15.97 -23.16
CA LEU A 35 -8.03 15.32 -23.98
C LEU A 35 -7.54 14.99 -25.39
N ASN A 36 -6.68 15.83 -25.94
CA ASN A 36 -6.09 15.64 -27.28
C ASN A 36 -4.82 14.77 -27.28
N GLY A 37 -4.37 14.30 -26.12
CA GLY A 37 -3.18 13.46 -26.02
C GLY A 37 -1.86 14.18 -26.25
N THR A 38 -1.83 15.51 -26.09
CA THR A 38 -0.63 16.35 -26.28
C THR A 38 -0.02 16.83 -24.96
N ASN A 39 -0.66 16.53 -23.83
CA ASN A 39 -0.18 16.89 -22.50
C ASN A 39 0.97 15.97 -22.04
N GLU A 40 1.83 16.49 -21.16
CA GLU A 40 2.91 15.71 -20.55
C GLU A 40 2.42 14.47 -19.79
N TYR A 41 1.25 14.53 -19.14
CA TYR A 41 0.63 13.38 -18.48
C TYR A 41 0.31 12.23 -19.43
N TRP A 42 0.07 12.52 -20.71
CA TRP A 42 -0.24 11.51 -21.72
C TRP A 42 0.93 10.57 -21.98
N ASN A 43 2.15 11.10 -21.90
CA ASN A 43 3.39 10.37 -22.14
C ASN A 43 4.12 10.00 -20.85
N SER A 44 3.57 10.36 -19.69
CA SER A 44 4.16 10.06 -18.40
C SER A 44 3.97 8.60 -18.07
N GLU A 45 5.07 7.89 -17.82
CA GLU A 45 5.01 6.56 -17.23
C GLU A 45 4.72 6.65 -15.74
N ASN A 46 3.59 6.08 -15.34
CA ASN A 46 3.24 5.94 -13.93
C ASN A 46 2.77 4.51 -13.68
N ALA A 47 3.37 3.86 -12.68
CA ALA A 47 3.12 2.46 -12.37
C ALA A 47 1.66 2.14 -12.00
N ASN A 48 0.90 3.13 -11.54
CA ASN A 48 -0.47 2.97 -11.06
C ASN A 48 -1.51 3.82 -11.78
N LYS A 49 -1.10 4.71 -12.71
CA LYS A 49 -2.01 5.56 -13.51
C LYS A 49 -1.66 5.49 -15.00
N ASN A 50 -2.68 5.43 -15.84
CA ASN A 50 -2.52 5.51 -17.29
C ASN A 50 -3.47 6.56 -17.86
N ALA A 51 -2.94 7.68 -18.33
CA ALA A 51 -3.70 8.81 -18.87
C ALA A 51 -4.61 8.46 -20.09
N LYS A 52 -4.37 7.32 -20.74
CA LYS A 52 -5.20 6.82 -21.85
C LYS A 52 -6.51 6.18 -21.36
N VAL A 53 -6.62 5.89 -20.08
CA VAL A 53 -7.84 5.34 -19.46
C VAL A 53 -8.78 6.48 -19.10
N VAL A 54 -10.05 6.41 -19.51
CA VAL A 54 -11.04 7.47 -19.34
C VAL A 54 -11.23 7.90 -17.87
N THR A 55 -11.25 6.96 -16.94
CA THR A 55 -11.37 7.26 -15.50
C THR A 55 -10.15 8.03 -14.98
N VAL A 56 -8.96 7.71 -15.45
CA VAL A 56 -7.72 8.42 -15.13
C VAL A 56 -7.72 9.83 -15.73
N GLN A 57 -8.23 10.01 -16.97
CA GLN A 57 -8.39 11.36 -17.54
C GLN A 57 -9.31 12.23 -16.70
N ARG A 58 -10.41 11.66 -16.20
CA ARG A 58 -11.32 12.38 -15.28
C ARG A 58 -10.63 12.79 -13.99
N ASP A 59 -9.81 11.92 -13.42
CA ASP A 59 -9.04 12.20 -12.22
C ASP A 59 -8.00 13.31 -12.47
N TYR A 60 -7.31 13.28 -13.59
CA TYR A 60 -6.40 14.38 -13.98
C TYR A 60 -7.13 15.72 -14.18
N ILE A 61 -8.30 15.72 -14.81
CA ILE A 61 -9.12 16.94 -14.96
C ILE A 61 -9.51 17.47 -13.58
N ALA A 62 -9.94 16.60 -12.67
CA ALA A 62 -10.27 16.96 -11.30
C ALA A 62 -9.04 17.54 -10.58
N GLY A 63 -7.89 16.92 -10.70
CA GLY A 63 -6.62 17.37 -10.09
C GLY A 63 -6.18 18.74 -10.63
N ILE A 64 -6.22 18.95 -11.95
CA ILE A 64 -5.90 20.25 -12.57
C ILE A 64 -6.83 21.34 -12.02
N THR A 65 -8.14 21.06 -11.96
CA THR A 65 -9.12 22.01 -11.46
C THR A 65 -8.95 22.26 -9.95
N SER A 66 -8.70 21.21 -9.17
CA SER A 66 -8.43 21.30 -7.74
C SER A 66 -7.20 22.13 -7.44
N THR A 67 -6.11 21.92 -8.17
CA THR A 67 -4.88 22.72 -8.03
C THR A 67 -5.15 24.21 -8.28
N ASP A 68 -5.89 24.53 -9.31
CA ASP A 68 -6.26 25.92 -9.64
C ASP A 68 -7.10 26.56 -8.52
N ILE A 69 -8.13 25.85 -8.05
CA ILE A 69 -8.98 26.30 -6.93
C ILE A 69 -8.16 26.45 -5.62
N THR A 70 -7.34 25.47 -5.31
CA THR A 70 -6.47 25.48 -4.11
C THR A 70 -5.57 26.70 -4.10
N ARG A 71 -4.92 26.99 -5.22
CA ARG A 71 -3.97 28.12 -5.32
C ARG A 71 -4.65 29.47 -5.35
N ARG A 72 -5.82 29.59 -5.99
CA ARG A 72 -6.50 30.90 -6.12
C ARG A 72 -7.40 31.25 -4.95
N PHE A 73 -8.00 30.26 -4.27
CA PHE A 73 -9.07 30.52 -3.32
C PHE A 73 -8.87 29.91 -1.92
N LEU A 74 -8.13 28.82 -1.80
CA LEU A 74 -8.06 28.08 -0.54
C LEU A 74 -6.80 28.35 0.26
N LEU A 75 -5.66 28.50 -0.41
CA LEU A 75 -4.40 28.79 0.27
C LEU A 75 -4.23 30.30 0.51
N PRO A 76 -3.64 30.68 1.67
CA PRO A 76 -3.14 32.03 1.87
C PRO A 76 -2.15 32.40 0.76
N LYS A 77 -2.22 33.66 0.35
CA LYS A 77 -1.42 34.15 -0.79
C LYS A 77 0.10 34.06 -0.54
N ASP A 78 0.54 34.29 0.66
CA ASP A 78 1.94 34.18 1.08
C ASP A 78 2.46 32.73 0.98
N ILE A 79 1.63 31.74 1.26
CA ILE A 79 1.95 30.31 1.09
C ILE A 79 2.13 30.00 -0.41
N VAL A 80 1.24 30.48 -1.27
CA VAL A 80 1.35 30.29 -2.72
C VAL A 80 2.61 30.97 -3.26
N GLU A 81 2.88 32.22 -2.82
CA GLU A 81 4.08 32.95 -3.20
C GLU A 81 5.37 32.26 -2.72
N ALA A 82 5.37 31.69 -1.50
CA ALA A 82 6.51 30.97 -0.96
C ALA A 82 6.76 29.65 -1.73
N HIS A 83 5.69 28.94 -2.13
CA HIS A 83 5.78 27.77 -2.99
C HIS A 83 6.36 28.10 -4.36
N ASP A 84 5.84 29.16 -5.02
CA ASP A 84 6.31 29.59 -6.35
C ASP A 84 7.75 30.11 -6.34
N ALA A 85 8.18 30.67 -5.20
CA ALA A 85 9.55 31.08 -4.98
C ALA A 85 10.50 29.91 -4.65
N GLY A 86 9.96 28.70 -4.46
CA GLY A 86 10.74 27.53 -4.09
C GLY A 86 11.25 27.55 -2.63
N ILE A 87 10.68 28.39 -1.78
CA ILE A 87 11.03 28.47 -0.35
C ILE A 87 10.44 27.28 0.39
N ILE A 88 9.20 26.91 0.06
CA ILE A 88 8.51 25.73 0.54
C ILE A 88 7.97 24.93 -0.63
N HIS A 89 7.63 23.66 -0.40
CA HIS A 89 6.85 22.85 -1.33
C HIS A 89 5.52 22.50 -0.67
N PHE A 90 4.42 23.06 -1.21
CA PHE A 90 3.07 22.64 -0.84
C PHE A 90 2.72 21.43 -1.68
N HIS A 91 2.68 20.27 -1.03
CA HIS A 91 2.45 18.98 -1.68
C HIS A 91 0.95 18.74 -1.88
N ASP A 92 0.60 17.99 -2.92
CA ASP A 92 -0.77 17.49 -3.17
C ASP A 92 -1.85 18.58 -3.29
N ALA A 93 -1.51 19.72 -3.92
CA ALA A 93 -2.46 20.80 -4.20
C ALA A 93 -3.65 20.32 -5.06
N ASP A 94 -3.45 19.26 -5.84
CA ASP A 94 -4.43 18.60 -6.68
C ASP A 94 -5.50 17.82 -5.89
N TYR A 95 -5.25 17.55 -4.60
CA TYR A 95 -6.21 16.88 -3.70
C TYR A 95 -6.69 17.77 -2.55
N PHE A 96 -6.07 18.93 -2.35
CA PHE A 96 -6.35 19.80 -1.19
C PHE A 96 -7.76 20.37 -1.17
N ALA A 97 -8.39 20.58 -2.35
CA ALA A 97 -9.76 21.10 -2.44
C ALA A 97 -10.83 20.09 -1.94
N GLN A 98 -10.51 18.81 -1.91
CA GLN A 98 -11.39 17.76 -1.40
C GLN A 98 -11.15 17.58 0.10
N ASN A 99 -12.19 17.77 0.90
CA ASN A 99 -12.13 17.50 2.34
C ASN A 99 -12.09 15.99 2.61
N ALA A 100 -11.38 15.61 3.67
CA ALA A 100 -11.31 14.23 4.19
C ALA A 100 -10.65 13.19 3.26
N LEU A 101 -9.87 13.61 2.26
CA LEU A 101 -8.96 12.70 1.57
C LEU A 101 -7.70 12.50 2.42
N HIS A 102 -7.30 11.23 2.54
CA HIS A 102 -6.09 10.85 3.26
C HIS A 102 -4.94 10.64 2.29
N ASN A 103 -3.72 11.07 2.68
CA ASN A 103 -2.54 10.82 1.87
C ASN A 103 -2.13 9.33 1.97
N CYS A 104 -1.75 8.90 3.16
CA CYS A 104 -1.27 7.54 3.40
C CYS A 104 -2.02 6.92 4.58
N GLU A 105 -2.10 5.59 4.58
CA GLU A 105 -2.86 4.87 5.58
C GLU A 105 -2.25 3.51 5.92
N LEU A 106 -2.50 3.07 7.15
CA LEU A 106 -2.31 1.71 7.61
C LEU A 106 -3.70 1.12 7.84
N ILE A 107 -4.07 0.15 7.02
CA ILE A 107 -5.40 -0.46 7.06
C ILE A 107 -5.43 -1.45 8.21
N ASN A 108 -6.37 -1.26 9.15
CA ASN A 108 -6.64 -2.23 10.23
C ASN A 108 -7.40 -3.44 9.67
N LEU A 109 -6.72 -4.19 8.82
CA LEU A 109 -7.29 -5.34 8.12
C LEU A 109 -7.68 -6.46 9.09
N GLU A 110 -6.98 -6.57 10.23
CA GLU A 110 -7.29 -7.56 11.26
C GLU A 110 -8.69 -7.36 11.81
N ASP A 111 -9.01 -6.15 12.29
CA ASP A 111 -10.34 -5.82 12.82
C ASP A 111 -11.42 -6.00 11.74
N MET A 112 -11.18 -5.46 10.55
CA MET A 112 -12.13 -5.53 9.44
C MET A 112 -12.47 -6.96 9.00
N LEU A 113 -11.51 -7.88 9.07
CA LEU A 113 -11.73 -9.28 8.74
C LEU A 113 -12.33 -10.08 9.91
N GLN A 114 -11.95 -9.77 11.16
CA GLN A 114 -12.44 -10.53 12.32
C GLN A 114 -13.85 -10.13 12.75
N ASN A 115 -14.19 -8.85 12.64
CA ASN A 115 -15.47 -8.30 13.08
C ASN A 115 -16.43 -7.98 11.93
N GLY A 116 -15.96 -8.11 10.69
CA GLY A 116 -16.68 -7.68 9.50
C GLY A 116 -16.52 -6.18 9.25
N THR A 117 -16.91 -5.75 8.07
CA THR A 117 -16.77 -4.35 7.66
C THR A 117 -17.89 -3.92 6.73
N MET A 118 -18.18 -2.63 6.69
CA MET A 118 -19.18 -2.05 5.79
C MET A 118 -18.51 -1.54 4.51
N ILE A 119 -18.93 -2.04 3.36
CA ILE A 119 -18.53 -1.50 2.05
C ILE A 119 -19.80 -1.13 1.28
N ASN A 120 -19.95 0.13 0.89
CA ASN A 120 -21.13 0.64 0.18
C ASN A 120 -22.46 0.25 0.84
N ASN A 121 -22.56 0.41 2.16
CA ASN A 121 -23.73 0.05 2.97
C ASN A 121 -24.07 -1.46 3.00
N ILE A 122 -23.16 -2.32 2.56
CA ILE A 122 -23.30 -3.77 2.66
C ILE A 122 -22.34 -4.28 3.74
N LEU A 123 -22.89 -5.05 4.69
CA LEU A 123 -22.07 -5.72 5.70
C LEU A 123 -21.34 -6.91 5.05
N ILE A 124 -20.03 -6.86 5.05
CA ILE A 124 -19.17 -7.98 4.70
C ILE A 124 -18.82 -8.71 5.98
N GLU A 125 -19.36 -9.90 6.14
CA GLU A 125 -19.16 -10.71 7.34
C GLU A 125 -17.75 -11.34 7.38
N LYS A 126 -17.35 -11.77 8.58
CA LYS A 126 -16.09 -12.48 8.81
C LYS A 126 -15.93 -13.67 7.87
N PRO A 127 -14.84 -13.76 7.09
CA PRO A 127 -14.55 -14.93 6.28
C PRO A 127 -14.23 -16.17 7.15
N HIS A 128 -14.42 -17.35 6.57
CA HIS A 128 -14.17 -18.63 7.24
C HIS A 128 -13.07 -19.46 6.58
N ARG A 129 -12.38 -18.88 5.58
CA ARG A 129 -11.32 -19.54 4.80
C ARG A 129 -10.31 -18.53 4.32
N PHE A 130 -9.06 -18.97 4.11
CA PHE A 130 -7.97 -18.12 3.65
C PHE A 130 -8.27 -17.48 2.27
N LEU A 131 -8.71 -18.26 1.28
CA LEU A 131 -9.03 -17.73 -0.05
C LEU A 131 -10.11 -16.63 0.01
N THR A 132 -11.15 -16.83 0.82
CA THR A 132 -12.21 -15.82 1.00
C THR A 132 -11.66 -14.58 1.72
N ALA A 133 -10.82 -14.77 2.74
CA ALA A 133 -10.19 -13.67 3.46
C ALA A 133 -9.26 -12.84 2.54
N ALA A 134 -8.45 -13.51 1.71
CA ALA A 134 -7.60 -12.85 0.73
C ALA A 134 -8.42 -12.03 -0.30
N THR A 135 -9.55 -12.58 -0.76
CA THR A 135 -10.46 -11.88 -1.68
C THR A 135 -11.12 -10.66 -1.02
N ILE A 136 -11.65 -10.82 0.20
CA ILE A 136 -12.27 -9.70 0.96
C ILE A 136 -11.20 -8.64 1.28
N ALA A 137 -9.99 -9.03 1.62
CA ALA A 137 -8.89 -8.10 1.85
C ALA A 137 -8.65 -7.17 0.65
N THR A 138 -8.68 -7.69 -0.57
CA THR A 138 -8.50 -6.85 -1.76
C THR A 138 -9.70 -5.93 -2.03
N GLN A 139 -10.92 -6.33 -1.67
CA GLN A 139 -12.10 -5.46 -1.72
C GLN A 139 -11.98 -4.31 -0.70
N ILE A 140 -11.57 -4.61 0.54
CA ILE A 140 -11.31 -3.62 1.58
C ILE A 140 -10.22 -2.63 1.10
N ILE A 141 -9.09 -3.14 0.62
CA ILE A 141 -7.99 -2.32 0.11
C ILE A 141 -8.48 -1.38 -1.00
N THR A 142 -9.25 -1.89 -1.95
CA THR A 142 -9.78 -1.08 -3.06
C THR A 142 -10.76 -0.01 -2.56
N ALA A 143 -11.63 -0.34 -1.60
CA ALA A 143 -12.58 0.60 -1.01
C ALA A 143 -11.87 1.71 -0.23
N VAL A 144 -10.90 1.36 0.63
CA VAL A 144 -10.13 2.30 1.44
C VAL A 144 -9.28 3.21 0.54
N THR A 145 -8.54 2.64 -0.42
CA THR A 145 -7.71 3.41 -1.36
C THR A 145 -8.52 4.27 -2.34
N SER A 146 -9.83 4.11 -2.42
CA SER A 146 -10.70 5.03 -3.14
C SER A 146 -10.90 6.36 -2.42
N SER A 147 -10.59 6.42 -1.13
CA SER A 147 -10.67 7.63 -0.29
C SER A 147 -9.28 8.20 0.04
N SER A 148 -8.23 7.68 -0.58
CA SER A 148 -6.87 8.16 -0.40
C SER A 148 -6.17 8.35 -1.74
N TYR A 149 -5.08 9.11 -1.75
CA TYR A 149 -4.29 9.38 -2.95
C TYR A 149 -2.82 8.95 -2.79
N GLY A 150 -2.44 8.50 -1.61
CA GLY A 150 -1.09 8.00 -1.30
C GLY A 150 -1.03 6.48 -1.19
N GLY A 151 -0.12 6.00 -0.36
CA GLY A 151 0.10 4.58 -0.14
C GLY A 151 -0.75 4.00 0.98
N ALA A 152 -1.21 2.78 0.79
CA ALA A 152 -1.84 1.97 1.82
C ALA A 152 -0.93 0.83 2.25
N THR A 153 -0.97 0.46 3.51
CA THR A 153 -0.22 -0.69 4.03
C THR A 153 -1.17 -1.68 4.71
N ILE A 154 -0.88 -2.95 4.55
CA ILE A 154 -1.46 -4.04 5.33
C ILE A 154 -0.36 -4.89 5.95
N THR A 155 -0.70 -5.66 6.98
CA THR A 155 0.14 -6.74 7.49
C THR A 155 -0.44 -8.09 7.08
N LEU A 156 0.43 -9.06 6.74
CA LEU A 156 -0.01 -10.42 6.40
C LEU A 156 -0.52 -11.18 7.61
N THR A 157 -0.17 -10.73 8.81
CA THR A 157 -0.65 -11.29 10.09
C THR A 157 -2.17 -11.33 10.15
N ALA A 158 -2.84 -10.31 9.62
CA ALA A 158 -4.30 -10.26 9.54
C ALA A 158 -4.95 -11.44 8.79
N LEU A 159 -4.21 -12.09 7.90
CA LEU A 159 -4.69 -13.24 7.12
C LEU A 159 -4.36 -14.60 7.77
N ALA A 160 -3.40 -14.64 8.69
CA ALA A 160 -2.90 -15.89 9.26
C ALA A 160 -3.96 -16.72 10.03
N PRO A 161 -4.90 -16.13 10.79
CA PRO A 161 -5.96 -16.90 11.47
C PRO A 161 -6.84 -17.69 10.49
N PHE A 162 -7.00 -17.20 9.27
CA PHE A 162 -7.83 -17.85 8.25
C PHE A 162 -7.15 -19.04 7.59
N VAL A 163 -5.82 -19.12 7.63
CA VAL A 163 -5.06 -20.32 7.25
C VAL A 163 -5.38 -21.44 8.23
N ARG A 164 -5.33 -21.17 9.54
CA ARG A 164 -5.72 -22.14 10.57
C ARG A 164 -7.17 -22.59 10.42
N SER A 165 -8.07 -21.66 10.12
CA SER A 165 -9.47 -21.98 9.87
C SER A 165 -9.64 -22.89 8.64
N SER A 166 -8.91 -22.66 7.56
CA SER A 166 -8.90 -23.54 6.39
C SER A 166 -8.35 -24.93 6.71
N TYR A 167 -7.21 -24.98 7.42
CA TYR A 167 -6.63 -26.24 7.86
C TYR A 167 -7.61 -27.08 8.68
N ASN A 168 -8.22 -26.48 9.71
CA ASN A 168 -9.19 -27.17 10.56
C ASN A 168 -10.38 -27.70 9.73
N LYS A 169 -10.89 -26.91 8.78
CA LYS A 169 -11.98 -27.30 7.91
C LYS A 169 -11.61 -28.50 7.00
N TYR A 170 -10.38 -28.51 6.47
CA TYR A 170 -9.89 -29.64 5.67
C TYR A 170 -9.65 -30.88 6.55
N TYR A 171 -9.07 -30.71 7.73
CA TYR A 171 -8.89 -31.79 8.70
C TYR A 171 -10.22 -32.45 9.05
N ASP A 172 -11.25 -31.67 9.41
CA ASP A 172 -12.60 -32.15 9.72
C ASP A 172 -13.26 -32.88 8.53
N LYS A 173 -13.04 -32.36 7.31
CA LYS A 173 -13.52 -33.00 6.06
C LYS A 173 -12.96 -34.41 5.92
N TYR A 174 -11.67 -34.62 6.16
CA TYR A 174 -11.03 -35.92 6.04
C TYR A 174 -11.37 -36.84 7.21
N LYS A 175 -11.48 -36.28 8.40
CA LYS A 175 -11.94 -37.03 9.59
C LYS A 175 -13.35 -37.60 9.41
N LYS A 176 -14.27 -36.80 8.89
CA LYS A 176 -15.64 -37.24 8.53
C LYS A 176 -15.68 -38.35 7.45
N ARG A 177 -14.64 -38.47 6.66
CA ARG A 177 -14.49 -39.55 5.65
C ARG A 177 -13.90 -40.83 6.24
N GLY A 178 -13.61 -40.86 7.55
CA GLY A 178 -13.11 -42.02 8.24
C GLY A 178 -11.60 -42.27 8.12
N MET A 179 -10.83 -41.27 7.70
CA MET A 179 -9.37 -41.35 7.64
C MET A 179 -8.76 -41.31 9.04
N ASP A 180 -7.60 -41.93 9.19
CA ASP A 180 -6.80 -41.85 10.43
C ASP A 180 -6.23 -40.43 10.62
N ASP A 181 -5.77 -40.14 11.82
CA ASP A 181 -5.34 -38.83 12.24
C ASP A 181 -4.12 -38.32 11.44
N GLU A 182 -3.15 -39.18 11.17
CA GLU A 182 -1.94 -38.84 10.45
C GLU A 182 -2.24 -38.50 8.98
N THR A 183 -3.06 -39.31 8.35
CA THR A 183 -3.54 -39.09 6.99
C THR A 183 -4.38 -37.80 6.89
N CYS A 184 -5.25 -37.54 7.88
CA CYS A 184 -6.03 -36.29 7.96
C CYS A 184 -5.12 -35.07 8.03
N LYS A 185 -4.11 -35.07 8.89
CA LYS A 185 -3.13 -33.96 9.03
C LYS A 185 -2.37 -33.72 7.73
N LYS A 186 -1.91 -34.79 7.10
CA LYS A 186 -1.16 -34.71 5.84
C LYS A 186 -2.00 -34.04 4.74
N TYR A 187 -3.19 -34.56 4.46
CA TYR A 187 -4.04 -34.04 3.38
C TYR A 187 -4.62 -32.67 3.70
N ALA A 188 -4.92 -32.39 4.98
CA ALA A 188 -5.34 -31.05 5.39
C ALA A 188 -4.24 -30.01 5.14
N MET A 189 -2.97 -30.35 5.41
CA MET A 189 -1.85 -29.45 5.14
C MET A 189 -1.62 -29.28 3.61
N GLU A 190 -1.74 -30.32 2.82
CA GLU A 190 -1.63 -30.25 1.36
C GLU A 190 -2.71 -29.34 0.76
N ASP A 191 -3.98 -29.56 1.14
CA ASP A 191 -5.11 -28.72 0.70
C ASP A 191 -4.95 -27.27 1.16
N THR A 192 -4.45 -27.05 2.39
CA THR A 192 -4.21 -25.70 2.95
C THR A 192 -3.12 -24.97 2.17
N LYS A 193 -2.00 -25.63 1.87
CA LYS A 193 -0.93 -25.03 1.06
C LYS A 193 -1.43 -24.68 -0.35
N LYS A 194 -2.25 -25.55 -0.95
CA LYS A 194 -2.85 -25.24 -2.24
C LYS A 194 -3.82 -24.05 -2.16
N GLU A 195 -4.61 -23.96 -1.10
CA GLU A 195 -5.49 -22.79 -0.90
C GLU A 195 -4.70 -21.50 -0.67
N ILE A 196 -3.55 -21.56 0.01
CA ILE A 196 -2.65 -20.39 0.16
C ILE A 196 -2.10 -19.97 -1.20
N GLU A 197 -1.62 -20.90 -2.01
CA GLU A 197 -1.16 -20.63 -3.38
C GLU A 197 -2.25 -19.91 -4.21
N ASP A 198 -3.46 -20.47 -4.24
CA ASP A 198 -4.58 -19.92 -5.00
C ASP A 198 -5.04 -18.55 -4.44
N GLY A 199 -5.02 -18.39 -3.11
CA GLY A 199 -5.41 -17.14 -2.45
C GLY A 199 -4.40 -16.02 -2.68
N VAL A 200 -3.11 -16.29 -2.59
CA VAL A 200 -2.05 -15.32 -2.88
C VAL A 200 -2.03 -14.94 -4.36
N GLN A 201 -2.26 -15.92 -5.26
CA GLN A 201 -2.39 -15.63 -6.68
C GLN A 201 -3.60 -14.72 -6.96
N THR A 202 -4.75 -15.01 -6.37
CA THR A 202 -5.95 -14.18 -6.47
C THR A 202 -5.69 -12.78 -5.96
N PHE A 203 -5.07 -12.65 -4.78
CA PHE A 203 -4.69 -11.37 -4.22
C PHE A 203 -3.79 -10.56 -5.17
N ASN A 204 -2.73 -11.17 -5.69
CA ASN A 204 -1.82 -10.52 -6.61
C ASN A 204 -2.51 -10.09 -7.92
N TYR A 205 -3.39 -10.91 -8.46
CA TYR A 205 -4.15 -10.57 -9.67
C TYR A 205 -5.08 -9.40 -9.40
N GLN A 206 -5.84 -9.41 -8.31
CA GLN A 206 -6.78 -8.35 -7.99
C GLN A 206 -6.07 -7.02 -7.72
N VAL A 207 -4.98 -7.00 -6.95
CA VAL A 207 -4.21 -5.77 -6.68
C VAL A 207 -3.65 -5.16 -7.97
N ASN A 208 -3.31 -5.98 -8.98
CA ASN A 208 -2.70 -5.48 -10.22
C ASN A 208 -3.71 -5.28 -11.37
N SER A 209 -4.94 -5.77 -11.27
CA SER A 209 -5.95 -5.66 -12.33
C SER A 209 -7.16 -4.83 -11.94
N MET A 210 -7.44 -4.67 -10.64
CA MET A 210 -8.51 -3.80 -10.16
C MET A 210 -8.00 -2.38 -9.97
N THR A 211 -8.85 -1.42 -10.26
CA THR A 211 -8.57 -0.01 -10.00
C THR A 211 -9.57 0.53 -8.97
N ASN A 212 -9.11 1.50 -8.17
CA ASN A 212 -9.98 2.27 -7.31
C ASN A 212 -10.86 3.23 -8.15
N THR A 213 -11.71 4.02 -7.49
CA THR A 213 -12.61 4.96 -8.17
C THR A 213 -11.90 6.04 -8.98
N ASN A 214 -10.62 6.31 -8.68
CA ASN A 214 -9.79 7.28 -9.40
C ASN A 214 -9.06 6.66 -10.61
N GLY A 215 -9.35 5.40 -10.94
CA GLY A 215 -8.70 4.68 -12.03
C GLY A 215 -7.25 4.25 -11.74
N GLN A 216 -6.84 4.28 -10.46
CA GLN A 216 -5.50 3.86 -10.02
C GLN A 216 -5.53 2.44 -9.50
N SER A 217 -4.49 1.67 -9.77
CA SER A 217 -4.21 0.46 -9.00
C SER A 217 -3.80 0.86 -7.57
N PRO A 218 -4.24 0.11 -6.53
CA PRO A 218 -3.86 0.42 -5.15
C PRO A 218 -2.34 0.53 -4.98
N PHE A 219 -1.88 1.64 -4.44
CA PHE A 219 -0.48 1.84 -4.08
C PHE A 219 -0.18 1.11 -2.76
N LEU A 220 -0.13 -0.21 -2.84
CA LEU A 220 -0.14 -1.09 -1.69
C LEU A 220 1.28 -1.47 -1.25
N SER A 221 1.52 -1.43 0.06
CA SER A 221 2.65 -2.06 0.73
C SER A 221 2.16 -3.21 1.61
N VAL A 222 2.90 -4.30 1.63
CA VAL A 222 2.58 -5.50 2.42
C VAL A 222 3.73 -5.75 3.39
N CYS A 223 3.43 -5.72 4.69
CA CYS A 223 4.39 -6.00 5.75
C CYS A 223 4.42 -7.50 6.05
N MET A 224 5.62 -8.06 6.05
CA MET A 224 5.92 -9.47 6.34
C MET A 224 6.77 -9.50 7.61
N TYR A 225 6.11 -9.59 8.76
CA TYR A 225 6.74 -9.54 10.09
C TYR A 225 6.28 -10.73 10.94
N LEU A 226 7.14 -11.74 11.13
CA LEU A 226 6.80 -12.95 11.91
C LEU A 226 6.55 -12.65 13.38
N GLY A 227 7.35 -11.75 13.97
CA GLY A 227 7.24 -11.35 15.38
C GLY A 227 6.01 -10.50 15.71
N GLU A 228 5.15 -10.19 14.73
CA GLU A 228 3.88 -9.51 14.97
C GLU A 228 2.87 -10.43 15.67
N THR A 229 3.01 -11.74 15.51
CA THR A 229 2.18 -12.75 16.19
C THR A 229 2.99 -13.95 16.62
N GLU A 230 2.79 -14.40 17.86
CA GLU A 230 3.32 -15.69 18.32
C GLU A 230 2.33 -16.83 18.04
N GLU A 231 1.04 -16.54 18.11
CA GLU A 231 -0.02 -17.54 17.98
C GLU A 231 -0.13 -18.12 16.58
N TYR A 232 0.05 -17.28 15.53
CA TYR A 232 -0.14 -17.66 14.12
C TYR A 232 1.16 -17.59 13.31
N LYS A 233 2.30 -17.67 13.98
CA LYS A 233 3.62 -17.52 13.35
C LYS A 233 3.86 -18.55 12.23
N GLU A 234 3.43 -19.80 12.42
CA GLU A 234 3.59 -20.85 11.41
C GLU A 234 2.71 -20.62 10.18
N GLU A 235 1.47 -20.22 10.40
CA GLU A 235 0.55 -19.88 9.31
C GLU A 235 1.01 -18.65 8.55
N LEU A 236 1.52 -17.65 9.27
CA LEU A 236 2.08 -16.45 8.68
C LEU A 236 3.33 -16.77 7.84
N ALA A 237 4.18 -17.68 8.30
CA ALA A 237 5.35 -18.12 7.56
C ALA A 237 4.97 -18.76 6.21
N LEU A 238 3.91 -19.56 6.15
CA LEU A 238 3.40 -20.15 4.92
C LEU A 238 2.89 -19.06 3.93
N ILE A 239 2.23 -18.03 4.44
CA ILE A 239 1.75 -16.92 3.60
C ILE A 239 2.95 -16.13 3.05
N ILE A 240 3.93 -15.78 3.89
CA ILE A 240 5.14 -15.06 3.48
C ILE A 240 5.90 -15.85 2.42
N GLU A 241 6.09 -17.15 2.64
CA GLU A 241 6.75 -18.04 1.68
C GLU A 241 6.09 -17.96 0.31
N GLU A 242 4.76 -18.05 0.26
CA GLU A 242 4.02 -18.04 -1.00
C GLU A 242 4.04 -16.66 -1.67
N PHE A 243 3.94 -15.56 -0.92
CA PHE A 243 4.10 -14.20 -1.47
C PHE A 243 5.47 -14.02 -2.14
N LEU A 244 6.53 -14.51 -1.51
CA LEU A 244 7.89 -14.45 -2.07
C LEU A 244 8.03 -15.32 -3.33
N LYS A 245 7.50 -16.56 -3.31
CA LYS A 245 7.52 -17.46 -4.48
C LYS A 245 6.82 -16.84 -5.68
N GLN A 246 5.63 -16.30 -5.49
CA GLN A 246 4.87 -15.67 -6.57
C GLN A 246 5.51 -14.37 -7.04
N ARG A 247 6.15 -13.61 -6.15
CA ARG A 247 6.93 -12.45 -6.55
C ARG A 247 8.13 -12.85 -7.40
N ILE A 248 8.84 -13.91 -7.06
CA ILE A 248 9.94 -14.45 -7.87
C ILE A 248 9.45 -14.85 -9.27
N LEU A 249 8.28 -15.48 -9.37
CA LEU A 249 7.66 -15.83 -10.64
C LEU A 249 7.29 -14.59 -11.44
N GLY A 250 6.63 -13.62 -10.83
CA GLY A 250 6.08 -12.43 -11.47
C GLY A 250 4.69 -12.65 -12.05
N LEU A 251 4.16 -11.65 -12.72
CA LEU A 251 2.88 -11.72 -13.44
C LEU A 251 3.11 -11.69 -14.96
N LYS A 252 2.25 -12.38 -15.71
CA LYS A 252 2.28 -12.33 -17.17
C LYS A 252 1.64 -11.04 -17.68
N ASN A 253 2.33 -10.37 -18.59
CA ASN A 253 1.77 -9.28 -19.35
C ASN A 253 0.89 -9.79 -20.51
N GLU A 254 0.34 -8.89 -21.33
CA GLU A 254 -0.47 -9.20 -22.51
C GLU A 254 0.21 -10.11 -23.53
N LYS A 255 1.55 -10.14 -23.56
CA LYS A 255 2.37 -10.98 -24.45
C LYS A 255 2.73 -12.33 -23.84
N GLY A 256 2.19 -12.63 -22.64
CA GLY A 256 2.50 -13.86 -21.91
C GLY A 256 3.89 -13.91 -21.27
N VAL A 257 4.60 -12.78 -21.25
CA VAL A 257 5.93 -12.67 -20.63
C VAL A 257 5.79 -12.33 -19.16
N TYR A 258 6.53 -13.03 -18.29
CA TYR A 258 6.58 -12.73 -16.87
C TYR A 258 7.35 -11.43 -16.59
N ILE A 259 6.65 -10.47 -16.00
CA ILE A 259 7.19 -9.17 -15.62
C ILE A 259 7.18 -9.01 -14.10
N THR A 260 7.97 -8.05 -13.61
CA THR A 260 7.92 -7.61 -12.22
C THR A 260 6.74 -6.65 -12.04
N GLN A 261 5.80 -7.00 -11.16
CA GLN A 261 4.72 -6.08 -10.79
C GLN A 261 5.25 -4.97 -9.87
N ALA A 262 4.69 -3.76 -10.03
CA ALA A 262 5.02 -2.61 -9.17
C ALA A 262 4.45 -2.78 -7.75
N PHE A 263 3.25 -3.36 -7.63
CA PHE A 263 2.52 -3.55 -6.39
C PHE A 263 2.08 -5.01 -6.18
N PRO A 264 1.90 -5.39 -4.90
CA PRO A 264 2.25 -4.68 -3.67
C PRO A 264 3.76 -4.49 -3.53
N LYS A 265 4.21 -3.41 -2.89
CA LYS A 265 5.57 -3.35 -2.35
C LYS A 265 5.67 -4.34 -1.20
N LEU A 266 6.77 -5.08 -1.13
CA LEU A 266 7.00 -6.06 -0.08
C LEU A 266 8.02 -5.51 0.92
N LEU A 267 7.69 -5.55 2.20
CA LEU A 267 8.54 -5.18 3.31
C LEU A 267 8.80 -6.42 4.15
N TYR A 268 10.05 -6.85 4.27
CA TYR A 268 10.44 -8.04 5.00
C TYR A 268 11.21 -7.65 6.25
N VAL A 269 10.71 -8.06 7.42
CA VAL A 269 11.36 -7.76 8.69
C VAL A 269 12.38 -8.83 9.02
N LEU A 270 13.62 -8.40 9.26
CA LEU A 270 14.72 -9.24 9.72
C LEU A 270 14.70 -9.33 11.24
N GLU A 271 14.54 -10.53 11.74
CA GLU A 271 14.34 -10.88 13.15
C GLU A 271 15.33 -11.96 13.59
N GLU A 272 15.49 -12.15 14.89
CA GLU A 272 16.33 -13.24 15.46
C GLU A 272 15.96 -14.62 14.89
N ASP A 273 14.66 -14.87 14.69
CA ASP A 273 14.12 -16.16 14.23
C ASP A 273 14.36 -16.44 12.74
N ASN A 274 14.83 -15.45 11.97
CA ASN A 274 14.97 -15.60 10.51
C ASN A 274 16.32 -15.14 9.93
N ILE A 275 17.21 -14.54 10.77
CA ILE A 275 18.53 -14.06 10.26
C ILE A 275 19.68 -15.04 10.52
N LYS A 276 19.51 -16.02 11.43
CA LYS A 276 20.56 -17.00 11.75
C LYS A 276 20.33 -18.27 10.95
N GLU A 277 21.38 -18.83 10.37
CA GLU A 277 21.32 -20.04 9.52
C GLU A 277 20.67 -21.25 10.22
N ASP A 278 20.80 -21.35 11.53
CA ASP A 278 20.22 -22.42 12.36
C ASP A 278 18.80 -22.09 12.84
N SER A 279 18.25 -20.90 12.53
CA SER A 279 16.92 -20.53 12.96
C SER A 279 15.83 -21.17 12.10
N LYS A 280 14.68 -21.43 12.69
CA LYS A 280 13.55 -22.14 12.07
C LYS A 280 13.07 -21.48 10.76
N TYR A 281 13.12 -20.16 10.69
CA TYR A 281 12.58 -19.38 9.56
C TYR A 281 13.67 -18.78 8.66
N TYR A 282 14.94 -19.19 8.79
CA TYR A 282 16.02 -18.71 7.94
C TYR A 282 15.75 -18.93 6.45
N TYR A 283 15.08 -20.03 6.10
CA TYR A 283 14.70 -20.34 4.71
C TYR A 283 13.85 -19.24 4.04
N LEU A 284 13.08 -18.46 4.83
CA LEU A 284 12.34 -17.31 4.31
C LEU A 284 13.27 -16.16 3.93
N THR A 285 14.34 -15.93 4.70
CA THR A 285 15.35 -14.94 4.38
C THR A 285 16.15 -15.32 3.14
N GLU A 286 16.50 -16.61 2.97
CA GLU A 286 17.10 -17.09 1.73
C GLU A 286 16.15 -16.89 0.53
N LEU A 287 14.86 -17.16 0.71
CA LEU A 287 13.87 -16.97 -0.33
C LEU A 287 13.67 -15.48 -0.66
N ALA A 288 13.66 -14.61 0.36
CA ALA A 288 13.64 -13.16 0.18
C ALA A 288 14.87 -12.66 -0.57
N ALA A 289 16.06 -13.15 -0.25
CA ALA A 289 17.30 -12.83 -0.97
C ALA A 289 17.23 -13.27 -2.45
N LYS A 290 16.71 -14.46 -2.74
CA LYS A 290 16.47 -14.94 -4.12
C LYS A 290 15.46 -14.04 -4.85
N CYS A 291 14.43 -13.59 -4.13
CA CYS A 291 13.45 -12.63 -4.66
C CYS A 291 14.13 -11.29 -5.00
N THR A 292 14.94 -10.76 -4.10
CA THR A 292 15.69 -9.52 -4.32
C THR A 292 16.63 -9.61 -5.51
N ALA A 293 17.37 -10.70 -5.62
CA ALA A 293 18.27 -10.92 -6.74
C ALA A 293 17.57 -10.90 -8.11
N LYS A 294 16.30 -11.32 -8.16
CA LYS A 294 15.53 -11.41 -9.41
C LYS A 294 14.62 -10.21 -9.65
N ARG A 295 14.08 -9.59 -8.59
CA ARG A 295 12.97 -8.62 -8.66
C ARG A 295 13.24 -7.30 -7.96
N LEU A 296 14.40 -7.13 -7.30
CA LEU A 296 14.79 -5.94 -6.53
C LEU A 296 13.87 -5.62 -5.34
N VAL A 297 13.15 -6.61 -4.86
CA VAL A 297 12.26 -6.56 -3.68
C VAL A 297 12.37 -7.90 -2.93
N PRO A 298 12.07 -7.96 -1.62
CA PRO A 298 11.48 -6.94 -0.74
C PRO A 298 12.46 -5.86 -0.28
N ASP A 299 11.95 -4.78 0.32
CA ASP A 299 12.71 -3.90 1.18
C ASP A 299 12.91 -4.59 2.54
N TYR A 300 14.08 -4.44 3.17
CA TYR A 300 14.41 -5.09 4.43
C TYR A 300 14.35 -4.09 5.59
N ILE A 301 13.71 -4.52 6.68
CA ILE A 301 13.57 -3.76 7.91
C ILE A 301 14.25 -4.54 9.02
N SER A 302 15.17 -3.92 9.76
CA SER A 302 15.77 -4.53 10.94
C SER A 302 14.85 -4.34 12.15
N GLU A 303 14.32 -5.43 12.70
CA GLU A 303 13.54 -5.41 13.92
C GLU A 303 14.32 -4.77 15.09
N LYS A 304 15.59 -5.17 15.25
CA LYS A 304 16.47 -4.65 16.30
C LYS A 304 16.60 -3.13 16.22
N ILE A 305 16.94 -2.59 15.05
CA ILE A 305 17.09 -1.15 14.87
C ILE A 305 15.75 -0.43 15.01
N MET A 306 14.67 -1.03 14.53
CA MET A 306 13.34 -0.45 14.70
C MET A 306 12.99 -0.33 16.19
N LYS A 307 13.22 -1.36 16.99
CA LYS A 307 13.01 -1.34 18.45
C LYS A 307 13.89 -0.33 19.17
N GLU A 308 15.11 -0.09 18.70
CA GLU A 308 16.00 0.95 19.23
C GLU A 308 15.52 2.38 18.90
N CYS A 309 14.96 2.58 17.71
CA CYS A 309 14.53 3.88 17.22
C CYS A 309 13.08 4.25 17.57
N LYS A 310 12.20 3.27 17.74
CA LYS A 310 10.76 3.45 17.94
C LYS A 310 10.36 3.07 19.37
N ILE A 311 10.79 3.91 20.30
CA ILE A 311 10.48 3.75 21.73
C ILE A 311 9.20 4.52 22.02
N ASP A 312 8.20 3.82 22.56
CA ASP A 312 6.92 4.41 22.93
C ASP A 312 7.02 5.25 24.22
N SER A 313 5.93 5.89 24.63
CA SER A 313 5.88 6.75 25.82
C SER A 313 6.09 5.99 27.14
N THR A 314 6.07 4.65 27.12
CA THR A 314 6.38 3.81 28.30
C THR A 314 7.84 3.36 28.34
N GLY A 315 8.66 3.74 27.36
CA GLY A 315 10.05 3.34 27.24
C GLY A 315 10.27 1.99 26.57
N VAL A 316 9.23 1.40 25.95
CA VAL A 316 9.31 0.11 25.27
C VAL A 316 9.52 0.33 23.78
N GLY A 317 10.58 -0.27 23.24
CA GLY A 317 10.85 -0.28 21.81
C GLY A 317 10.06 -1.37 21.09
N ARG A 318 9.42 -1.02 19.97
CA ARG A 318 8.61 -1.95 19.18
C ARG A 318 8.93 -1.84 17.71
N CYS A 319 8.64 -2.91 16.97
CA CYS A 319 8.65 -2.89 15.52
C CYS A 319 7.22 -2.72 15.01
N TYR A 320 7.02 -1.71 14.17
CA TYR A 320 5.71 -1.36 13.62
C TYR A 320 5.70 -1.54 12.10
N PRO A 321 4.54 -1.88 11.52
CA PRO A 321 4.35 -1.75 10.08
C PRO A 321 4.42 -0.27 9.68
N CYS A 322 4.79 0.01 8.45
CA CYS A 322 4.76 1.37 7.94
C CYS A 322 3.32 1.81 7.62
N MET A 323 3.09 3.11 7.68
CA MET A 323 1.89 3.74 7.12
C MET A 323 2.23 4.20 5.70
N GLY A 324 1.52 3.69 4.70
CA GLY A 324 1.80 3.98 3.30
C GLY A 324 3.15 3.43 2.84
N CYS A 325 4.03 4.30 2.33
CA CYS A 325 5.28 3.82 1.70
C CYS A 325 6.36 3.41 2.71
N ARG A 326 6.71 4.29 3.65
CA ARG A 326 7.83 4.12 4.60
C ARG A 326 7.70 4.98 5.85
N SER A 327 6.53 5.41 6.21
CA SER A 327 6.31 6.21 7.42
C SER A 327 6.07 5.27 8.59
N PHE A 328 7.07 5.12 9.46
CA PHE A 328 6.99 4.32 10.67
C PHE A 328 6.64 5.22 11.84
N LEU A 329 5.37 5.21 12.23
CA LEU A 329 4.87 5.97 13.36
C LEU A 329 5.15 5.24 14.66
N THR A 330 5.39 6.01 15.73
CA THR A 330 5.44 5.47 17.09
C THR A 330 4.12 5.84 17.77
N PRO A 331 3.26 4.88 18.13
CA PRO A 331 2.00 5.19 18.78
C PRO A 331 2.26 5.86 20.14
N TYR A 332 1.42 6.85 20.47
CA TYR A 332 1.37 7.34 21.83
C TYR A 332 0.59 6.33 22.68
N VAL A 333 1.20 5.87 23.77
CA VAL A 333 0.55 4.99 24.73
C VAL A 333 0.39 5.73 26.05
N ASP A 334 -0.74 5.50 26.73
CA ASP A 334 -0.96 6.06 28.07
C ASP A 334 -0.14 5.30 29.12
N LYS A 335 -0.24 5.76 30.37
CA LYS A 335 0.45 5.15 31.50
C LYS A 335 0.09 3.67 31.76
N ASP A 336 -1.04 3.21 31.26
CA ASP A 336 -1.52 1.84 31.40
C ASP A 336 -1.16 0.99 30.16
N GLY A 337 -0.43 1.56 29.18
CA GLY A 337 0.01 0.88 27.97
C GLY A 337 -1.03 0.81 26.87
N ASN A 338 -2.18 1.51 26.99
CA ASN A 338 -3.21 1.53 25.96
C ASN A 338 -2.87 2.55 24.87
N PRO A 339 -2.98 2.17 23.59
CA PRO A 339 -2.77 3.12 22.50
C PRO A 339 -3.77 4.27 22.58
N LYS A 340 -3.27 5.49 22.39
CA LYS A 340 -4.11 6.68 22.22
C LYS A 340 -3.92 7.25 20.84
N TYR A 341 -5.00 7.80 20.33
CA TYR A 341 -4.97 8.49 19.04
C TYR A 341 -4.19 9.80 19.18
N TYR A 342 -3.53 10.20 18.11
CA TYR A 342 -2.86 11.49 17.96
C TYR A 342 -3.89 12.61 17.77
#